data_07188a329841f2cdb1189316d44e6942
#
_entry.id   07188a329841f2cdb1189316d44e6942
#
_cell.length_a   1.000
_cell.length_b   1.000
_cell.length_c   1.000
_cell.angle_alpha   90.00
_cell.angle_beta   90.00
_cell.angle_gamma   90.00
#
_symmetry.space_group_name_H-M   'P 1'
#
loop_
_entity.id
_entity.type
_entity.pdbx_description
1 polymer ?
#
loop_
_entity_poly.entity_id
_entity_poly.type
_entity_poly.pdbx_seq_one_letter_code
_entity_poly.pdbx_strand_id
1 'polypeptide(L)'
;MPENVLEKIIKKKVEKIENLKKTTKLDTLNELIDKNKSFIDFKDKIQKNINNRKLSIIAEIKKASPSAGIIIKDYNPVEIANTYNQNKVTCLSVLTEEDFFLGNLIHISKIKEKIKLPILCKDFFVDKFQVPLAKSYGADAILIIMAGVSETLANELYEEAIKLNMTVIVEVHTVEEAKQALKFKSA
;
A
#
# COMPACT_ATOMS: atom_id res chain seq x y z
N MET A 1 22.67 10.31 -17.82
CA MET A 1 21.33 10.94 -17.72
C MET A 1 21.05 11.22 -16.26
N PRO A 2 20.39 12.31 -15.89
CA PRO A 2 20.02 12.50 -14.49
C PRO A 2 19.14 11.34 -14.05
N GLU A 3 19.43 10.79 -12.88
CA GLU A 3 18.72 9.68 -12.26
C GLU A 3 17.24 10.06 -12.09
N ASN A 4 16.31 9.24 -12.60
CA ASN A 4 14.89 9.48 -12.49
C ASN A 4 14.49 9.42 -11.00
N VAL A 5 13.51 10.23 -10.58
CA VAL A 5 13.00 10.25 -9.19
C VAL A 5 12.56 8.86 -8.74
N LEU A 6 11.91 8.09 -9.61
CA LEU A 6 11.50 6.72 -9.33
C LEU A 6 12.69 5.82 -9.02
N GLU A 7 13.77 5.89 -9.80
CA GLU A 7 14.99 5.11 -9.58
C GLU A 7 15.63 5.42 -8.22
N LYS A 8 15.67 6.71 -7.83
CA LYS A 8 16.17 7.13 -6.51
C LYS A 8 15.33 6.56 -5.36
N ILE A 9 14.00 6.59 -5.50
CA ILE A 9 13.08 6.04 -4.49
C ILE A 9 13.32 4.54 -4.35
N ILE A 10 13.34 3.81 -5.47
CA ILE A 10 13.55 2.36 -5.49
C ILE A 10 14.88 1.98 -4.84
N LYS A 11 15.98 2.66 -5.22
CA LYS A 11 17.30 2.38 -4.66
C LYS A 11 17.32 2.53 -3.14
N LYS A 12 16.79 3.65 -2.62
CA LYS A 12 16.69 3.86 -1.17
C LYS A 12 15.79 2.83 -0.48
N LYS A 13 14.67 2.47 -1.13
CA LYS A 13 13.76 1.47 -0.57
C LYS A 13 14.43 0.11 -0.47
N VAL A 14 15.18 -0.33 -1.49
CA VAL A 14 15.94 -1.58 -1.45
C VAL A 14 16.91 -1.60 -0.27
N GLU A 15 17.74 -0.56 -0.11
CA GLU A 15 18.68 -0.45 1.02
C GLU A 15 17.97 -0.53 2.39
N LYS A 16 16.84 0.14 2.53
CA LYS A 16 16.03 0.09 3.77
C LYS A 16 15.50 -1.30 4.05
N ILE A 17 14.93 -1.96 3.04
CA ILE A 17 14.33 -3.29 3.22
C ILE A 17 15.41 -4.32 3.54
N GLU A 18 16.58 -4.26 2.89
CA GLU A 18 17.72 -5.12 3.21
C GLU A 18 18.18 -4.95 4.68
N ASN A 19 18.22 -3.72 5.17
CA ASN A 19 18.56 -3.46 6.57
C ASN A 19 17.46 -3.93 7.54
N LEU A 20 16.20 -3.73 7.19
CA LEU A 20 15.07 -4.18 8.01
C LEU A 20 15.03 -5.72 8.13
N LYS A 21 15.32 -6.45 7.05
CA LYS A 21 15.40 -7.92 7.04
C LYS A 21 16.47 -8.48 8.00
N LYS A 22 17.51 -7.72 8.33
CA LYS A 22 18.53 -8.14 9.30
C LYS A 22 18.00 -8.14 10.74
N THR A 23 17.03 -7.30 11.05
CA THR A 23 16.50 -7.08 12.41
C THR A 23 15.09 -7.65 12.61
N THR A 24 14.34 -7.86 11.53
CA THR A 24 12.95 -8.32 11.59
C THR A 24 12.81 -9.66 10.89
N LYS A 25 12.38 -10.68 11.63
CA LYS A 25 12.17 -12.04 11.11
C LYS A 25 10.75 -12.20 10.57
N LEU A 26 10.58 -13.01 9.53
CA LEU A 26 9.26 -13.35 8.97
C LEU A 26 8.33 -13.98 10.01
N ASP A 27 8.85 -14.85 10.88
CA ASP A 27 8.05 -15.48 11.94
C ASP A 27 7.42 -14.44 12.86
N THR A 28 8.17 -13.40 13.24
CA THR A 28 7.66 -12.30 14.04
C THR A 28 6.53 -11.54 13.32
N LEU A 29 6.65 -11.32 12.01
CA LEU A 29 5.59 -10.71 11.20
C LEU A 29 4.35 -11.60 11.15
N ASN A 30 4.51 -12.90 10.97
CA ASN A 30 3.41 -13.87 10.95
C ASN A 30 2.65 -13.89 12.29
N GLU A 31 3.36 -13.89 13.42
CA GLU A 31 2.73 -13.77 14.74
C GLU A 31 1.91 -12.49 14.92
N LEU A 32 2.39 -11.37 14.38
CA LEU A 32 1.65 -10.10 14.41
C LEU A 32 0.42 -10.13 13.50
N ILE A 33 0.52 -10.76 12.34
CA ILE A 33 -0.59 -10.96 11.41
C ILE A 33 -1.68 -11.82 12.05
N ASP A 34 -1.31 -12.93 12.70
CA ASP A 34 -2.26 -13.84 13.36
C ASP A 34 -3.00 -13.18 14.52
N LYS A 35 -2.36 -12.25 15.22
CA LYS A 35 -2.96 -11.44 16.27
C LYS A 35 -3.89 -10.35 15.74
N ASN A 36 -3.64 -9.86 14.52
CA ASN A 36 -4.39 -8.75 13.92
C ASN A 36 -5.57 -9.27 13.10
N LYS A 37 -6.75 -9.35 13.71
CA LYS A 37 -7.99 -9.80 13.07
C LYS A 37 -8.78 -8.69 12.37
N SER A 38 -8.20 -7.53 12.12
CA SER A 38 -8.90 -6.36 11.57
C SER A 38 -8.95 -6.31 10.04
N PHE A 39 -8.69 -7.43 9.36
CA PHE A 39 -8.73 -7.50 7.90
C PHE A 39 -10.12 -7.16 7.35
N ILE A 40 -10.15 -6.30 6.33
CA ILE A 40 -11.34 -5.93 5.57
C ILE A 40 -11.04 -6.14 4.09
N ASP A 41 -11.84 -6.92 3.39
CA ASP A 41 -11.65 -7.15 1.96
C ASP A 41 -11.85 -5.84 1.19
N PHE A 42 -10.74 -5.33 0.64
CA PHE A 42 -10.68 -4.05 -0.07
C PHE A 42 -11.44 -4.13 -1.40
N LYS A 43 -11.27 -5.22 -2.14
CA LYS A 43 -11.92 -5.46 -3.44
C LYS A 43 -13.42 -5.66 -3.27
N ASP A 44 -13.84 -6.50 -2.31
CA ASP A 44 -15.25 -6.77 -2.02
C ASP A 44 -16.00 -5.48 -1.65
N LYS A 45 -15.35 -4.59 -0.88
CA LYS A 45 -15.96 -3.31 -0.51
C LYS A 45 -16.28 -2.43 -1.72
N ILE A 46 -15.39 -2.39 -2.70
CA ILE A 46 -15.60 -1.67 -3.97
C ILE A 46 -16.66 -2.38 -4.81
N GLN A 47 -16.57 -3.71 -4.94
CA GLN A 47 -17.50 -4.50 -5.72
C GLN A 47 -18.97 -4.40 -5.22
N LYS A 48 -19.16 -4.36 -3.89
CA LYS A 48 -20.47 -4.10 -3.30
C LYS A 48 -21.07 -2.76 -3.70
N ASN A 49 -20.24 -1.71 -3.77
CA ASN A 49 -20.72 -0.42 -4.25
C ASN A 49 -21.10 -0.46 -5.73
N ILE A 50 -20.27 -1.09 -6.58
CA ILE A 50 -20.57 -1.26 -8.00
C ILE A 50 -21.90 -1.99 -8.19
N ASN A 51 -22.10 -3.10 -7.51
CA ASN A 51 -23.34 -3.90 -7.58
C ASN A 51 -24.58 -3.10 -7.14
N ASN A 52 -24.40 -2.16 -6.22
CA ASN A 52 -25.44 -1.25 -5.75
C ASN A 52 -25.51 0.08 -6.52
N ARG A 53 -24.80 0.21 -7.65
CA ARG A 53 -24.71 1.43 -8.48
C ARG A 53 -24.28 2.67 -7.69
N LYS A 54 -23.40 2.48 -6.69
CA LYS A 54 -22.82 3.53 -5.86
C LYS A 54 -21.40 3.83 -6.30
N LEU A 55 -21.01 5.10 -6.20
CA LEU A 55 -19.62 5.52 -6.42
C LEU A 55 -18.72 4.95 -5.31
N SER A 56 -17.53 4.51 -5.69
CA SER A 56 -16.46 4.16 -4.76
C SER A 56 -15.36 5.20 -4.78
N ILE A 57 -14.95 5.65 -3.61
CA ILE A 57 -13.86 6.62 -3.44
C ILE A 57 -12.75 5.97 -2.62
N ILE A 58 -11.54 5.96 -3.17
CA ILE A 58 -10.30 5.63 -2.45
C ILE A 58 -9.65 6.97 -2.09
N ALA A 59 -9.69 7.35 -0.82
CA ALA A 59 -9.18 8.64 -0.36
C ALA A 59 -7.72 8.52 0.10
N GLU A 60 -6.85 9.38 -0.45
CA GLU A 60 -5.41 9.33 -0.17
C GLU A 60 -5.03 10.21 1.02
N ILE A 61 -4.22 9.65 1.93
CA ILE A 61 -3.63 10.31 3.08
C ILE A 61 -2.13 10.46 2.82
N LYS A 62 -1.70 11.70 2.54
CA LYS A 62 -0.34 12.03 2.10
C LYS A 62 0.15 13.33 2.74
N LYS A 63 1.35 13.29 3.36
CA LYS A 63 1.99 14.45 3.98
C LYS A 63 2.75 15.29 2.97
N ALA A 64 3.51 14.65 2.10
CA ALA A 64 4.42 15.29 1.16
C ALA A 64 4.51 14.51 -0.15
N SER A 65 5.06 15.11 -1.19
CA SER A 65 5.47 14.43 -2.43
C SER A 65 6.73 15.06 -3.02
N PRO A 66 7.50 14.33 -3.86
CA PRO A 66 8.69 14.88 -4.52
C PRO A 66 8.43 16.14 -5.32
N SER A 67 7.28 16.26 -5.94
CA SER A 67 6.91 17.40 -6.82
C SER A 67 6.33 18.60 -6.06
N ALA A 68 5.61 18.38 -4.96
CA ALA A 68 4.90 19.43 -4.23
C ALA A 68 5.56 19.79 -2.88
N GLY A 69 6.58 19.03 -2.45
CA GLY A 69 7.14 19.18 -1.10
C GLY A 69 6.11 18.83 -0.01
N ILE A 70 6.13 19.53 1.10
CA ILE A 70 5.16 19.35 2.20
C ILE A 70 3.80 19.93 1.79
N ILE A 71 2.80 19.06 1.70
CA ILE A 71 1.41 19.42 1.35
C ILE A 71 0.63 19.81 2.61
N ILE A 72 0.82 19.07 3.71
CA ILE A 72 0.12 19.29 4.97
C ILE A 72 1.17 19.49 6.08
N LYS A 73 1.22 20.70 6.65
CA LYS A 73 2.17 21.04 7.73
C LYS A 73 1.80 20.32 9.03
N ASP A 74 0.56 20.50 9.49
CA ASP A 74 0.03 19.88 10.71
C ASP A 74 -0.60 18.52 10.38
N TYR A 75 0.26 17.57 9.97
CA TYR A 75 -0.18 16.28 9.46
C TYR A 75 -0.54 15.31 10.60
N ASN A 76 -1.82 14.98 10.68
CA ASN A 76 -2.34 13.93 11.54
C ASN A 76 -3.12 12.90 10.68
N PRO A 77 -2.53 11.73 10.38
CA PRO A 77 -3.18 10.75 9.50
C PRO A 77 -4.49 10.20 10.06
N VAL A 78 -4.63 10.14 11.40
CA VAL A 78 -5.85 9.64 12.04
C VAL A 78 -7.00 10.65 11.92
N GLU A 79 -6.73 11.93 12.08
CA GLU A 79 -7.74 12.99 11.91
C GLU A 79 -8.20 13.08 10.45
N ILE A 80 -7.27 13.01 9.50
CA ILE A 80 -7.60 12.98 8.07
C ILE A 80 -8.47 11.76 7.75
N ALA A 81 -8.07 10.58 8.23
CA ALA A 81 -8.83 9.35 8.04
C ALA A 81 -10.24 9.43 8.67
N ASN A 82 -10.37 10.07 9.84
CA ASN A 82 -11.67 10.29 10.48
C ASN A 82 -12.57 11.21 9.64
N THR A 83 -12.02 12.29 9.10
CA THR A 83 -12.73 13.19 8.20
C THR A 83 -13.24 12.45 6.96
N TYR A 84 -12.40 11.61 6.36
CA TYR A 84 -12.78 10.79 5.21
C TYR A 84 -13.87 9.76 5.57
N ASN A 85 -13.75 9.12 6.73
CA ASN A 85 -14.75 8.16 7.23
C ASN A 85 -16.12 8.83 7.46
N GLN A 86 -16.16 10.03 8.05
CA GLN A 86 -17.38 10.81 8.24
C GLN A 86 -18.04 11.19 6.90
N ASN A 87 -17.22 11.40 5.86
CA ASN A 87 -17.69 11.67 4.50
C ASN A 87 -17.93 10.40 3.66
N LYS A 88 -17.97 9.23 4.31
CA LYS A 88 -18.39 7.94 3.73
C LYS A 88 -17.55 7.48 2.54
N VAL A 89 -16.24 7.74 2.55
CA VAL A 89 -15.33 7.16 1.56
C VAL A 89 -15.34 5.63 1.65
N THR A 90 -15.03 4.96 0.56
CA THR A 90 -15.08 3.50 0.47
C THR A 90 -13.85 2.86 1.09
N CYS A 91 -12.68 3.38 0.75
CA CYS A 91 -11.37 2.87 1.15
C CYS A 91 -10.40 4.03 1.41
N LEU A 92 -9.31 3.74 2.08
CA LEU A 92 -8.19 4.66 2.29
C LEU A 92 -6.95 4.21 1.51
N SER A 93 -6.15 5.14 1.02
CA SER A 93 -4.80 4.93 0.51
C SER A 93 -3.84 5.70 1.41
N VAL A 94 -2.96 4.99 2.12
CA VAL A 94 -2.06 5.62 3.11
C VAL A 94 -0.64 5.55 2.61
N LEU A 95 -0.02 6.71 2.39
CA LEU A 95 1.39 6.80 2.03
C LEU A 95 2.27 6.32 3.19
N THR A 96 3.12 5.33 2.92
CA THR A 96 4.04 4.75 3.91
C THR A 96 5.50 4.95 3.54
N GLU A 97 5.79 5.42 2.33
CA GLU A 97 7.14 5.78 1.91
C GLU A 97 7.67 6.98 2.74
N GLU A 98 8.84 6.81 3.35
CA GLU A 98 9.31 7.68 4.43
C GLU A 98 10.16 8.85 3.95
N ASP A 99 11.01 8.65 2.93
CA ASP A 99 12.03 9.64 2.55
C ASP A 99 11.49 10.75 1.66
N PHE A 100 10.61 10.41 0.73
CA PHE A 100 10.12 11.32 -0.31
C PHE A 100 8.67 11.76 -0.07
N PHE A 101 7.87 10.93 0.62
CA PHE A 101 6.47 11.21 0.92
C PHE A 101 6.23 11.49 2.41
N LEU A 102 7.25 11.34 3.25
CA LEU A 102 7.19 11.53 4.71
C LEU A 102 6.08 10.68 5.35
N GLY A 103 5.86 9.48 4.79
CA GLY A 103 4.92 8.48 5.29
C GLY A 103 5.52 7.63 6.40
N ASN A 104 4.74 6.66 6.89
CA ASN A 104 5.21 5.63 7.81
C ASN A 104 4.18 4.51 7.92
N LEU A 105 4.62 3.25 8.01
CA LEU A 105 3.74 2.08 8.20
C LEU A 105 2.89 2.17 9.48
N ILE A 106 3.40 2.80 10.53
CA ILE A 106 2.68 2.99 11.80
C ILE A 106 1.38 3.81 11.61
N HIS A 107 1.29 4.62 10.55
CA HIS A 107 0.05 5.37 10.27
C HIS A 107 -1.11 4.42 10.00
N ILE A 108 -0.87 3.27 9.32
CA ILE A 108 -1.89 2.26 9.06
C ILE A 108 -2.44 1.71 10.38
N SER A 109 -1.57 1.25 11.28
CA SER A 109 -1.99 0.70 12.58
C SER A 109 -2.80 1.72 13.40
N LYS A 110 -2.30 2.96 13.50
CA LYS A 110 -2.99 4.02 14.25
C LYS A 110 -4.38 4.34 13.67
N ILE A 111 -4.54 4.28 12.36
CA ILE A 111 -5.83 4.46 11.69
C ILE A 111 -6.74 3.27 12.00
N LYS A 112 -6.24 2.03 11.84
CA LYS A 112 -7.00 0.80 12.06
C LYS A 112 -7.53 0.65 13.50
N GLU A 113 -6.83 1.18 14.49
CA GLU A 113 -7.28 1.20 15.89
C GLU A 113 -8.60 1.96 16.06
N LYS A 114 -8.88 2.96 15.22
CA LYS A 114 -10.01 3.88 15.38
C LYS A 114 -11.04 3.78 14.25
N ILE A 115 -10.64 3.35 13.06
CA ILE A 115 -11.45 3.46 11.84
C ILE A 115 -11.49 2.11 11.12
N LYS A 116 -12.72 1.64 10.84
CA LYS A 116 -13.00 0.37 10.16
C LYS A 116 -13.20 0.57 8.66
N LEU A 117 -12.18 1.08 7.98
CA LEU A 117 -12.14 1.14 6.51
C LEU A 117 -11.01 0.25 5.99
N PRO A 118 -11.15 -0.33 4.79
CA PRO A 118 -10.04 -1.02 4.15
C PRO A 118 -8.95 -0.04 3.74
N ILE A 119 -7.68 -0.44 3.95
CA ILE A 119 -6.50 0.40 3.74
C ILE A 119 -5.56 -0.21 2.72
N LEU A 120 -5.26 0.57 1.68
CA LEU A 120 -4.15 0.34 0.76
C LEU A 120 -2.86 0.89 1.38
N CYS A 121 -1.84 0.04 1.53
CA CYS A 121 -0.47 0.46 1.78
C CYS A 121 0.11 1.04 0.48
N LYS A 122 0.18 2.36 0.39
CA LYS A 122 0.74 3.08 -0.78
C LYS A 122 2.24 3.25 -0.58
N ASP A 123 3.00 2.33 -1.12
CA ASP A 123 4.47 2.30 -1.04
C ASP A 123 5.07 1.74 -2.34
N PHE A 124 6.40 1.77 -2.45
CA PHE A 124 7.15 1.11 -3.51
C PHE A 124 7.59 -0.28 -3.00
N PHE A 125 6.91 -1.31 -3.50
CA PHE A 125 7.20 -2.68 -3.15
C PHE A 125 8.35 -3.19 -4.04
N VAL A 126 9.52 -3.40 -3.44
CA VAL A 126 10.75 -3.81 -4.11
C VAL A 126 11.25 -5.20 -3.66
N ASP A 127 10.59 -5.78 -2.67
CA ASP A 127 10.90 -7.10 -2.11
C ASP A 127 9.63 -7.71 -1.52
N LYS A 128 9.41 -9.02 -1.73
CA LYS A 128 8.24 -9.74 -1.21
C LYS A 128 8.09 -9.69 0.33
N PHE A 129 9.19 -9.47 1.05
CA PHE A 129 9.17 -9.24 2.51
C PHE A 129 8.27 -8.09 2.93
N GLN A 130 8.08 -7.08 2.06
CA GLN A 130 7.23 -5.93 2.36
C GLN A 130 5.75 -6.30 2.44
N VAL A 131 5.32 -7.40 1.83
CA VAL A 131 3.91 -7.83 1.83
C VAL A 131 3.47 -8.25 3.24
N PRO A 132 4.09 -9.26 3.91
CA PRO A 132 3.79 -9.58 5.29
C PRO A 132 4.09 -8.42 6.25
N LEU A 133 5.09 -7.58 5.96
CA LEU A 133 5.36 -6.38 6.73
C LEU A 133 4.16 -5.42 6.70
N ALA A 134 3.64 -5.06 5.53
CA ALA A 134 2.47 -4.20 5.40
C ALA A 134 1.22 -4.82 6.08
N LYS A 135 1.03 -6.13 5.91
CA LYS A 135 -0.05 -6.87 6.54
C LYS A 135 0.02 -6.83 8.07
N SER A 136 1.21 -6.97 8.65
CA SER A 136 1.41 -6.93 10.11
C SER A 136 1.01 -5.57 10.73
N TYR A 137 1.09 -4.48 9.95
CA TYR A 137 0.59 -3.16 10.34
C TYR A 137 -0.91 -2.95 10.06
N GLY A 138 -1.59 -3.93 9.46
CA GLY A 138 -3.04 -3.90 9.22
C GLY A 138 -3.45 -3.44 7.82
N ALA A 139 -2.53 -3.43 6.84
CA ALA A 139 -2.89 -3.17 5.45
C ALA A 139 -3.80 -4.28 4.89
N ASP A 140 -4.78 -3.90 4.11
CA ASP A 140 -5.73 -4.79 3.43
C ASP A 140 -5.40 -4.97 1.95
N ALA A 141 -4.65 -4.03 1.39
CA ALA A 141 -4.22 -4.04 0.01
C ALA A 141 -2.79 -3.50 -0.13
N ILE A 142 -2.12 -3.92 -1.21
CA ILE A 142 -0.83 -3.39 -1.64
C ILE A 142 -0.91 -2.81 -3.04
N LEU A 143 0.09 -1.99 -3.40
CA LEU A 143 0.28 -1.45 -4.73
C LEU A 143 1.49 -2.10 -5.40
N ILE A 144 1.33 -2.61 -6.62
CA ILE A 144 2.43 -3.01 -7.49
C ILE A 144 2.54 -1.95 -8.59
N ILE A 145 3.68 -1.23 -8.64
CA ILE A 145 3.97 -0.22 -9.68
C ILE A 145 4.81 -0.90 -10.74
N MET A 146 4.23 -1.23 -11.90
CA MET A 146 4.90 -2.00 -12.96
C MET A 146 6.18 -1.33 -13.47
N ALA A 147 6.21 0.00 -13.54
CA ALA A 147 7.40 0.76 -13.91
C ALA A 147 8.58 0.61 -12.93
N GLY A 148 8.34 0.12 -11.72
CA GLY A 148 9.32 0.04 -10.63
C GLY A 148 9.82 -1.37 -10.32
N VAL A 149 9.31 -2.41 -11.00
CA VAL A 149 9.62 -3.81 -10.68
C VAL A 149 9.84 -4.65 -11.94
N SER A 150 10.61 -5.74 -11.82
CA SER A 150 10.67 -6.75 -12.87
C SER A 150 9.38 -7.58 -12.89
N GLU A 151 9.07 -8.22 -14.02
CA GLU A 151 7.93 -9.14 -14.14
C GLU A 151 8.00 -10.26 -13.08
N THR A 152 9.19 -10.79 -12.82
CA THR A 152 9.41 -11.82 -11.79
C THR A 152 9.03 -11.31 -10.40
N LEU A 153 9.52 -10.13 -10.03
CA LEU A 153 9.20 -9.54 -8.72
C LEU A 153 7.70 -9.18 -8.60
N ALA A 154 7.09 -8.66 -9.67
CA ALA A 154 5.66 -8.38 -9.69
C ALA A 154 4.82 -9.65 -9.41
N ASN A 155 5.20 -10.78 -10.02
CA ASN A 155 4.56 -12.08 -9.75
C ASN A 155 4.78 -12.53 -8.30
N GLU A 156 6.00 -12.43 -7.76
CA GLU A 156 6.29 -12.79 -6.37
C GLU A 156 5.49 -11.96 -5.37
N LEU A 157 5.38 -10.65 -5.60
CA LEU A 157 4.58 -9.73 -4.77
C LEU A 157 3.09 -10.09 -4.83
N TYR A 158 2.58 -10.34 -6.03
CA TYR A 158 1.20 -10.73 -6.24
C TYR A 158 0.86 -12.04 -5.53
N GLU A 159 1.65 -13.10 -5.74
CA GLU A 159 1.43 -14.40 -5.11
C GLU A 159 1.47 -14.31 -3.58
N GLU A 160 2.43 -13.56 -3.03
CA GLU A 160 2.54 -13.38 -1.59
C GLU A 160 1.34 -12.62 -1.02
N ALA A 161 0.87 -11.59 -1.72
CA ALA A 161 -0.33 -10.85 -1.31
C ALA A 161 -1.58 -11.73 -1.31
N ILE A 162 -1.77 -12.56 -2.36
CA ILE A 162 -2.90 -13.49 -2.43
C ILE A 162 -2.85 -14.53 -1.31
N LYS A 163 -1.67 -15.10 -1.00
CA LYS A 163 -1.51 -16.02 0.15
C LYS A 163 -1.94 -15.39 1.47
N LEU A 164 -1.69 -14.10 1.64
CA LEU A 164 -2.07 -13.35 2.84
C LEU A 164 -3.49 -12.75 2.76
N ASN A 165 -4.30 -13.14 1.77
CA ASN A 165 -5.65 -12.60 1.53
C ASN A 165 -5.66 -11.06 1.42
N MET A 166 -4.66 -10.46 0.78
CA MET A 166 -4.61 -9.04 0.49
C MET A 166 -5.09 -8.76 -0.94
N THR A 167 -5.78 -7.65 -1.12
CA THR A 167 -6.08 -7.13 -2.46
C THR A 167 -4.81 -6.53 -3.09
N VAL A 168 -4.62 -6.76 -4.38
CA VAL A 168 -3.54 -6.14 -5.15
C VAL A 168 -4.11 -5.09 -6.09
N ILE A 169 -3.55 -3.88 -6.04
CA ILE A 169 -3.77 -2.84 -7.05
C ILE A 169 -2.51 -2.76 -7.90
N VAL A 170 -2.67 -2.77 -9.23
CA VAL A 170 -1.55 -2.68 -10.17
C VAL A 170 -1.59 -1.34 -10.88
N GLU A 171 -0.52 -0.55 -10.71
CA GLU A 171 -0.35 0.74 -11.37
C GLU A 171 0.48 0.55 -12.65
N VAL A 172 -0.05 1.06 -13.77
CA VAL A 172 0.55 0.95 -15.11
C VAL A 172 0.57 2.31 -15.78
N HIS A 173 1.62 2.60 -16.55
CA HIS A 173 1.82 3.86 -17.27
C HIS A 173 1.94 3.67 -18.78
N THR A 174 2.15 2.41 -19.25
CA THR A 174 2.29 2.07 -20.67
C THR A 174 1.34 0.93 -21.05
N VAL A 175 1.10 0.79 -22.35
CA VAL A 175 0.28 -0.32 -22.91
C VAL A 175 0.96 -1.67 -22.65
N GLU A 176 2.27 -1.71 -22.70
CA GLU A 176 3.08 -2.89 -22.43
C GLU A 176 2.93 -3.35 -20.99
N GLU A 177 3.03 -2.42 -20.03
CA GLU A 177 2.77 -2.70 -18.61
C GLU A 177 1.33 -3.18 -18.39
N ALA A 178 0.35 -2.56 -19.06
CA ALA A 178 -1.05 -2.99 -18.96
C ALA A 178 -1.24 -4.44 -19.45
N LYS A 179 -0.60 -4.83 -20.55
CA LYS A 179 -0.63 -6.22 -21.05
C LYS A 179 -0.03 -7.19 -20.06
N GLN A 180 1.06 -6.82 -19.39
CA GLN A 180 1.66 -7.64 -18.32
C GLN A 180 0.72 -7.73 -17.10
N ALA A 181 0.11 -6.62 -16.71
CA ALA A 181 -0.81 -6.58 -15.57
C ALA A 181 -2.06 -7.45 -15.74
N LEU A 182 -2.54 -7.67 -16.97
CA LEU A 182 -3.67 -8.56 -17.26
C LEU A 182 -3.45 -10.03 -16.86
N LYS A 183 -2.20 -10.43 -16.56
CA LYS A 183 -1.88 -11.76 -16.03
C LYS A 183 -2.35 -11.94 -14.57
N PHE A 184 -2.53 -10.85 -13.82
CA PHE A 184 -2.95 -10.86 -12.42
C PHE A 184 -4.48 -10.95 -12.30
N LYS A 185 -5.01 -12.17 -12.32
CA LYS A 185 -6.46 -12.44 -12.41
C LYS A 185 -7.32 -11.89 -11.26
N SER A 186 -6.72 -11.62 -10.09
CA SER A 186 -7.42 -11.13 -8.90
C SER A 186 -7.06 -9.69 -8.51
N ALA A 187 -6.26 -9.02 -9.34
CA ALA A 187 -5.91 -7.62 -9.12
C ALA A 187 -7.09 -6.68 -9.45
#